data_8368a03e9d84cd50acd801959501a64e
#
_entry.id   8368a03e9d84cd50acd801959501a64e
#
_cell.length_a   1.000
_cell.length_b   1.000
_cell.length_c   1.000
_cell.angle_alpha   90.00
_cell.angle_beta   90.00
_cell.angle_gamma   90.00
#
_symmetry.space_group_name_H-M   'P 1'
#
loop_
_entity.id
_entity.type
_entity.pdbx_description
1 polymer ?
#
loop_
_entity_poly.entity_id
_entity_poly.type
_entity_poly.pdbx_seq_one_letter_code
_entity_poly.pdbx_strand_id
1 'polypeptide(L)'
;MKKINIFLFLILITPISTLAESMIANSISIDGNSRVTTQEIIEYSGYETGKVYDRQEISFVIKSLFSTDLFKDIEVTLIDETLYIKVKERAIISKINIQGNELLETEQILDSLKSIGISQSKPYSKNLVDKVKQELVRLYYDNGRYSSLVKIDELDLDNNLMELSLTIEEGDASKIKEIKILGNKNFSTRQIKSLMKSGPKYWFEVWSDKDIYNST
;
A
#
# COMPACT_ATOMS: atom_id res chain seq x y z
N MET A 1 -59.12 11.83 52.81
CA MET A 1 -58.82 11.65 51.39
C MET A 1 -57.87 12.74 50.99
N LYS A 2 -56.56 12.43 50.85
CA LYS A 2 -55.50 13.38 50.43
C LYS A 2 -55.41 13.38 48.89
N LYS A 3 -55.59 14.55 48.25
CA LYS A 3 -55.41 14.74 46.83
C LYS A 3 -53.94 14.91 46.58
N ILE A 4 -53.36 14.00 45.78
CA ILE A 4 -51.99 14.10 45.29
C ILE A 4 -52.03 14.92 43.97
N ASN A 5 -51.42 16.13 43.99
CA ASN A 5 -51.22 16.93 42.81
C ASN A 5 -49.94 16.38 42.13
N ILE A 6 -50.08 15.74 40.95
CA ILE A 6 -48.99 15.36 40.08
C ILE A 6 -48.67 16.57 39.22
N PHE A 7 -47.53 17.21 39.50
CA PHE A 7 -46.98 18.30 38.70
C PHE A 7 -46.18 17.65 37.54
N LEU A 8 -46.78 17.62 36.37
CA LEU A 8 -46.15 17.07 35.17
C LEU A 8 -45.10 18.08 34.68
N PHE A 9 -43.80 17.81 34.94
CA PHE A 9 -42.66 18.63 34.44
C PHE A 9 -42.40 18.25 32.99
N LEU A 10 -42.91 19.05 32.06
CA LEU A 10 -42.65 18.93 30.62
C LEU A 10 -41.23 19.40 30.31
N ILE A 11 -40.26 18.47 30.20
CA ILE A 11 -38.89 18.75 29.73
C ILE A 11 -38.97 19.01 28.23
N LEU A 12 -38.88 20.27 27.83
CA LEU A 12 -38.70 20.69 26.44
C LEU A 12 -37.24 20.34 26.04
N ILE A 13 -37.08 19.19 25.39
CA ILE A 13 -35.81 18.85 24.71
C ILE A 13 -35.75 19.69 23.43
N THR A 14 -35.11 20.83 23.51
CA THR A 14 -34.74 21.58 22.29
C THR A 14 -33.61 20.83 21.62
N PRO A 15 -33.72 20.48 20.32
CA PRO A 15 -32.58 19.93 19.59
C PRO A 15 -31.50 21.03 19.54
N ILE A 16 -30.35 20.78 20.15
CA ILE A 16 -29.16 21.60 19.93
C ILE A 16 -28.71 21.28 18.50
N SER A 17 -29.17 22.10 17.55
CA SER A 17 -28.60 22.11 16.21
C SER A 17 -27.17 22.62 16.37
N THR A 18 -26.19 21.71 16.32
CA THR A 18 -24.79 22.10 16.12
C THR A 18 -24.70 22.68 14.72
N LEU A 19 -24.79 23.99 14.64
CA LEU A 19 -24.47 24.76 13.44
C LEU A 19 -23.03 24.40 13.10
N ALA A 20 -22.81 23.78 11.94
CA ALA A 20 -21.48 23.63 11.39
C ALA A 20 -20.97 25.04 11.14
N GLU A 21 -20.01 25.48 11.96
CA GLU A 21 -19.44 26.80 11.89
C GLU A 21 -18.67 26.91 10.57
N SER A 22 -19.25 27.60 9.60
CA SER A 22 -18.60 27.96 8.35
C SER A 22 -17.94 29.32 8.56
N MET A 23 -16.62 29.40 8.36
CA MET A 23 -15.89 30.65 8.50
C MET A 23 -15.15 30.99 7.20
N ILE A 24 -14.95 32.29 6.96
CA ILE A 24 -14.17 32.78 5.83
C ILE A 24 -12.67 32.64 6.17
N ALA A 25 -11.86 32.14 5.23
CA ALA A 25 -10.42 32.15 5.36
C ALA A 25 -9.80 33.29 4.55
N ASN A 26 -9.27 34.28 5.22
CA ASN A 26 -8.61 35.43 4.61
C ASN A 26 -7.08 35.25 4.53
N SER A 27 -6.53 34.29 5.28
CA SER A 27 -5.10 33.97 5.30
C SER A 27 -4.88 32.46 5.43
N ILE A 28 -3.69 32.01 5.08
CA ILE A 28 -3.25 30.63 5.22
C ILE A 28 -1.90 30.57 5.91
N SER A 29 -1.73 29.61 6.81
CA SER A 29 -0.48 29.31 7.48
C SER A 29 -0.13 27.84 7.29
N ILE A 30 1.11 27.56 6.88
CA ILE A 30 1.58 26.19 6.60
C ILE A 30 2.77 25.89 7.50
N ASP A 31 2.74 24.71 8.13
CA ASP A 31 3.78 24.23 9.02
C ASP A 31 4.14 22.75 8.73
N GLY A 32 5.38 22.37 9.03
CA GLY A 32 5.86 20.98 8.91
C GLY A 32 6.36 20.59 7.53
N ASN A 33 6.33 21.48 6.55
CA ASN A 33 6.92 21.25 5.24
C ASN A 33 8.44 21.48 5.26
N SER A 34 9.17 20.72 4.48
CA SER A 34 10.63 20.80 4.38
C SER A 34 11.10 20.77 2.92
N ARG A 35 10.66 19.82 2.13
CA ARG A 35 11.00 19.68 0.70
C ARG A 35 9.93 20.29 -0.20
N VAL A 36 8.66 20.11 0.18
CA VAL A 36 7.53 20.67 -0.55
C VAL A 36 7.42 22.14 -0.14
N THR A 37 7.44 23.03 -1.10
CA THR A 37 7.35 24.46 -0.83
C THR A 37 5.97 24.86 -0.34
N THR A 38 5.91 25.95 0.43
CA THR A 38 4.63 26.53 0.88
C THR A 38 3.71 26.81 -0.32
N GLN A 39 4.27 27.32 -1.42
CA GLN A 39 3.50 27.63 -2.63
C GLN A 39 2.87 26.40 -3.28
N GLU A 40 3.60 25.28 -3.36
CA GLU A 40 3.07 24.02 -3.88
C GLU A 40 1.94 23.48 -2.98
N ILE A 41 2.08 23.59 -1.65
CA ILE A 41 1.02 23.17 -0.72
C ILE A 41 -0.23 24.03 -0.89
N ILE A 42 -0.10 25.33 -1.08
CA ILE A 42 -1.22 26.24 -1.38
C ILE A 42 -1.93 25.78 -2.66
N GLU A 43 -1.18 25.52 -3.73
CA GLU A 43 -1.70 25.08 -5.00
C GLU A 43 -2.43 23.73 -4.90
N TYR A 44 -1.80 22.72 -4.28
CA TYR A 44 -2.40 21.41 -4.09
C TYR A 44 -3.63 21.43 -3.18
N SER A 45 -3.67 22.33 -2.19
CA SER A 45 -4.80 22.49 -1.28
C SER A 45 -6.04 23.07 -1.95
N GLY A 46 -5.87 23.78 -3.07
CA GLY A 46 -6.94 24.55 -3.70
C GLY A 46 -7.44 25.71 -2.83
N TYR A 47 -6.54 26.26 -1.98
CA TYR A 47 -6.88 27.40 -1.13
C TYR A 47 -7.19 28.66 -1.95
N GLU A 48 -8.28 29.32 -1.59
CA GLU A 48 -8.70 30.62 -2.16
C GLU A 48 -8.97 31.60 -1.01
N THR A 49 -8.33 32.77 -1.07
CA THR A 49 -8.55 33.84 -0.08
C THR A 49 -10.00 34.35 -0.15
N GLY A 50 -10.64 34.52 0.99
CA GLY A 50 -12.00 35.03 1.10
C GLY A 50 -13.09 33.99 0.83
N LYS A 51 -12.70 32.72 0.59
CA LYS A 51 -13.65 31.60 0.46
C LYS A 51 -14.14 31.17 1.84
N VAL A 52 -15.39 30.72 1.88
CA VAL A 52 -15.99 30.09 3.07
C VAL A 52 -15.54 28.63 3.15
N TYR A 53 -14.95 28.27 4.29
CA TYR A 53 -14.54 26.88 4.57
C TYR A 53 -15.46 26.28 5.61
N ASP A 54 -16.26 25.32 5.19
CA ASP A 54 -17.03 24.45 6.04
C ASP A 54 -16.32 23.10 6.22
N ARG A 55 -16.95 22.16 6.90
CA ARG A 55 -16.40 20.81 7.11
C ARG A 55 -16.15 20.07 5.77
N GLN A 56 -16.94 20.32 4.74
CA GLN A 56 -16.79 19.65 3.44
C GLN A 56 -15.58 20.21 2.69
N GLU A 57 -15.40 21.55 2.70
CA GLU A 57 -14.25 22.22 2.11
C GLU A 57 -12.94 21.82 2.79
N ILE A 58 -12.91 21.77 4.13
CA ILE A 58 -11.74 21.28 4.88
C ILE A 58 -11.43 19.82 4.50
N SER A 59 -12.45 18.97 4.39
CA SER A 59 -12.26 17.59 3.95
C SER A 59 -11.74 17.50 2.52
N PHE A 60 -12.15 18.42 1.64
CA PHE A 60 -11.62 18.50 0.27
C PHE A 60 -10.14 18.89 0.26
N VAL A 61 -9.74 19.92 1.02
CA VAL A 61 -8.34 20.32 1.19
C VAL A 61 -7.47 19.13 1.63
N ILE A 62 -7.90 18.42 2.68
CA ILE A 62 -7.18 17.25 3.20
C ILE A 62 -7.04 16.17 2.12
N LYS A 63 -8.14 15.84 1.41
CA LYS A 63 -8.12 14.82 0.34
C LYS A 63 -7.23 15.23 -0.83
N SER A 64 -7.28 16.50 -1.24
CA SER A 64 -6.43 17.04 -2.32
C SER A 64 -4.96 16.89 -1.99
N LEU A 65 -4.55 17.28 -0.78
CA LEU A 65 -3.17 17.13 -0.31
C LEU A 65 -2.76 15.66 -0.19
N PHE A 66 -3.62 14.77 0.35
CA PHE A 66 -3.32 13.33 0.41
C PHE A 66 -3.20 12.68 -0.97
N SER A 67 -3.94 13.17 -1.96
CA SER A 67 -3.91 12.62 -3.34
C SER A 67 -2.56 12.84 -4.04
N THR A 68 -1.72 13.72 -3.53
CA THR A 68 -0.36 13.96 -4.06
C THR A 68 0.64 12.86 -3.67
N ASP A 69 0.29 12.01 -2.71
CA ASP A 69 1.17 11.02 -2.08
C ASP A 69 2.44 11.59 -1.42
N LEU A 70 2.55 12.90 -1.26
CA LEU A 70 3.72 13.54 -0.66
C LEU A 70 3.69 13.53 0.87
N PHE A 71 2.50 13.42 1.47
CA PHE A 71 2.30 13.60 2.91
C PHE A 71 1.90 12.31 3.60
N LYS A 72 2.46 12.09 4.79
CA LYS A 72 2.13 10.99 5.69
C LYS A 72 0.96 11.35 6.60
N ASP A 73 0.89 12.63 6.98
CA ASP A 73 -0.14 13.17 7.86
C ASP A 73 -0.46 14.62 7.48
N ILE A 74 -1.73 15.01 7.65
CA ILE A 74 -2.25 16.33 7.32
C ILE A 74 -3.31 16.72 8.34
N GLU A 75 -3.09 17.83 9.01
CA GLU A 75 -4.07 18.46 9.88
C GLU A 75 -4.48 19.80 9.28
N VAL A 76 -5.78 20.07 9.21
CA VAL A 76 -6.31 21.35 8.71
C VAL A 76 -7.30 21.90 9.73
N THR A 77 -7.06 23.11 10.18
CA THR A 77 -7.94 23.84 11.11
C THR A 77 -8.15 25.26 10.64
N LEU A 78 -9.32 25.82 10.91
CA LEU A 78 -9.63 27.22 10.63
C LEU A 78 -9.85 27.94 11.95
N ILE A 79 -9.02 28.93 12.23
CA ILE A 79 -9.04 29.73 13.46
C ILE A 79 -8.81 31.19 13.08
N ASP A 80 -9.63 32.09 13.57
CA ASP A 80 -9.51 33.54 13.38
C ASP A 80 -9.25 33.92 11.91
N GLU A 81 -10.09 33.41 10.99
CA GLU A 81 -10.02 33.62 9.55
C GLU A 81 -8.70 33.15 8.89
N THR A 82 -7.91 32.34 9.59
CA THR A 82 -6.66 31.75 9.10
C THR A 82 -6.82 30.26 8.96
N LEU A 83 -6.60 29.73 7.74
CA LEU A 83 -6.53 28.30 7.48
C LEU A 83 -5.14 27.79 7.82
N TYR A 84 -5.03 27.05 8.92
CA TYR A 84 -3.79 26.41 9.34
C TYR A 84 -3.72 25.02 8.73
N ILE A 85 -2.67 24.77 7.96
CA ILE A 85 -2.35 23.47 7.38
C ILE A 85 -1.04 22.98 7.97
N LYS A 86 -1.10 21.92 8.76
CA LYS A 86 0.08 21.24 9.26
C LYS A 86 0.28 19.95 8.52
N VAL A 87 1.45 19.77 7.93
CA VAL A 87 1.78 18.59 7.13
C VAL A 87 2.95 17.81 7.73
N LYS A 88 2.97 16.51 7.49
CA LYS A 88 4.13 15.66 7.72
C LYS A 88 4.48 14.98 6.42
N GLU A 89 5.61 15.34 5.82
CA GLU A 89 6.05 14.76 4.57
C GLU A 89 6.41 13.27 4.73
N ARG A 90 6.16 12.47 3.68
CA ARG A 90 6.67 11.09 3.62
C ARG A 90 8.18 11.10 3.47
N ALA A 91 8.84 10.10 4.06
CA ALA A 91 10.25 9.86 3.79
C ALA A 91 10.47 9.57 2.30
N ILE A 92 11.65 9.87 1.79
CA ILE A 92 12.06 9.53 0.42
C ILE A 92 12.93 8.27 0.47
N ILE A 93 12.65 7.34 -0.42
CA ILE A 93 13.47 6.15 -0.58
C ILE A 93 14.85 6.58 -1.12
N SER A 94 15.86 6.49 -0.26
CA SER A 94 17.24 6.84 -0.60
C SER A 94 17.97 5.70 -1.28
N LYS A 95 17.65 4.45 -0.88
CA LYS A 95 18.31 3.25 -1.37
C LYS A 95 17.40 2.03 -1.27
N ILE A 96 17.56 1.12 -2.22
CA ILE A 96 16.92 -0.19 -2.22
C ILE A 96 18.04 -1.23 -2.38
N ASN A 97 18.19 -2.11 -1.38
CA ASN A 97 19.10 -3.25 -1.42
C ASN A 97 18.27 -4.52 -1.62
N ILE A 98 18.76 -5.41 -2.48
CA ILE A 98 18.11 -6.70 -2.75
C ILE A 98 19.17 -7.78 -2.60
N GLN A 99 18.84 -8.87 -1.90
CA GLN A 99 19.74 -10.00 -1.70
C GLN A 99 18.97 -11.32 -1.61
N GLY A 100 19.64 -12.42 -1.99
CA GLY A 100 19.09 -13.77 -1.93
C GLY A 100 18.19 -14.15 -3.12
N ASN A 101 18.17 -13.33 -4.16
CA ASN A 101 17.43 -13.56 -5.41
C ASN A 101 18.34 -14.27 -6.45
N GLU A 102 18.31 -15.60 -6.46
CA GLU A 102 19.05 -16.43 -7.43
C GLU A 102 18.24 -16.71 -8.69
N LEU A 103 16.92 -16.88 -8.56
CA LEU A 103 16.00 -17.19 -9.65
C LEU A 103 15.68 -15.97 -10.52
N LEU A 104 15.53 -14.80 -9.92
CA LEU A 104 15.17 -13.57 -10.59
C LEU A 104 16.34 -12.60 -10.58
N GLU A 105 16.64 -12.00 -11.73
CA GLU A 105 17.65 -10.96 -11.81
C GLU A 105 17.25 -9.73 -10.98
N THR A 106 18.23 -9.11 -10.31
CA THR A 106 18.00 -7.91 -9.48
C THR A 106 17.32 -6.79 -10.25
N GLU A 107 17.70 -6.59 -11.51
CA GLU A 107 17.12 -5.59 -12.41
C GLU A 107 15.63 -5.85 -12.65
N GLN A 108 15.23 -7.10 -12.84
CA GLN A 108 13.82 -7.48 -13.03
C GLN A 108 12.98 -7.15 -11.79
N ILE A 109 13.53 -7.40 -10.60
CA ILE A 109 12.88 -7.05 -9.34
C ILE A 109 12.76 -5.53 -9.22
N LEU A 110 13.82 -4.77 -9.49
CA LEU A 110 13.81 -3.30 -9.45
C LEU A 110 12.81 -2.70 -10.44
N ASP A 111 12.70 -3.24 -11.66
CA ASP A 111 11.71 -2.79 -12.64
C ASP A 111 10.28 -3.09 -12.18
N SER A 112 10.07 -4.24 -11.55
CA SER A 112 8.78 -4.59 -10.94
C SER A 112 8.40 -3.64 -9.80
N LEU A 113 9.35 -3.31 -8.92
CA LEU A 113 9.18 -2.32 -7.85
C LEU A 113 8.81 -0.95 -8.42
N LYS A 114 9.53 -0.51 -9.45
CA LYS A 114 9.30 0.78 -10.13
C LYS A 114 7.91 0.85 -10.77
N SER A 115 7.43 -0.24 -11.37
CA SER A 115 6.09 -0.30 -11.97
C SER A 115 4.97 -0.10 -10.96
N ILE A 116 5.19 -0.47 -9.69
CA ILE A 116 4.26 -0.32 -8.57
C ILE A 116 4.40 1.06 -7.90
N GLY A 117 5.44 1.84 -8.24
CA GLY A 117 5.70 3.16 -7.67
C GLY A 117 6.80 3.20 -6.59
N ILE A 118 7.54 2.09 -6.39
CA ILE A 118 8.67 2.02 -5.47
C ILE A 118 9.96 2.14 -6.26
N SER A 119 10.68 3.24 -6.07
CA SER A 119 12.03 3.42 -6.61
C SER A 119 12.79 4.46 -5.80
N GLN A 120 14.10 4.52 -5.99
CA GLN A 120 14.93 5.58 -5.41
C GLN A 120 14.37 6.96 -5.78
N SER A 121 14.45 7.91 -4.87
CA SER A 121 13.93 9.28 -4.95
C SER A 121 12.40 9.42 -4.99
N LYS A 122 11.65 8.34 -4.76
CA LYS A 122 10.19 8.39 -4.63
C LYS A 122 9.75 8.41 -3.15
N PRO A 123 8.59 8.99 -2.84
CA PRO A 123 8.02 8.93 -1.50
C PRO A 123 7.81 7.49 -1.03
N TYR A 124 8.19 7.21 0.20
CA TYR A 124 7.95 5.93 0.83
C TYR A 124 6.46 5.74 1.17
N SER A 125 5.92 4.58 0.84
CA SER A 125 4.56 4.19 1.19
C SER A 125 4.54 2.76 1.74
N LYS A 126 4.17 2.61 3.00
CA LYS A 126 4.05 1.29 3.65
C LYS A 126 3.12 0.35 2.89
N ASN A 127 1.98 0.88 2.42
CA ASN A 127 1.00 0.10 1.66
C ASN A 127 1.59 -0.47 0.36
N LEU A 128 2.43 0.31 -0.34
CA LEU A 128 3.10 -0.15 -1.55
C LEU A 128 4.16 -1.22 -1.23
N VAL A 129 4.91 -1.05 -0.15
CA VAL A 129 5.91 -2.04 0.31
C VAL A 129 5.24 -3.37 0.65
N ASP A 130 4.13 -3.35 1.40
CA ASP A 130 3.38 -4.56 1.74
C ASP A 130 2.79 -5.25 0.49
N LYS A 131 2.33 -4.48 -0.49
CA LYS A 131 1.84 -4.98 -1.78
C LYS A 131 2.95 -5.65 -2.60
N VAL A 132 4.12 -5.02 -2.67
CA VAL A 132 5.30 -5.59 -3.33
C VAL A 132 5.70 -6.92 -2.69
N LYS A 133 5.75 -6.97 -1.38
CA LYS A 133 6.06 -8.22 -0.66
C LYS A 133 5.13 -9.36 -1.08
N GLN A 134 3.83 -9.10 -1.17
CA GLN A 134 2.84 -10.11 -1.59
C GLN A 134 3.04 -10.54 -3.05
N GLU A 135 3.30 -9.59 -3.95
CA GLU A 135 3.52 -9.89 -5.38
C GLU A 135 4.82 -10.67 -5.60
N LEU A 136 5.90 -10.36 -4.88
CA LEU A 136 7.15 -11.13 -4.95
C LEU A 136 6.94 -12.57 -4.45
N VAL A 137 6.29 -12.76 -3.30
CA VAL A 137 5.97 -14.11 -2.81
C VAL A 137 5.15 -14.89 -3.84
N ARG A 138 4.15 -14.26 -4.46
CA ARG A 138 3.34 -14.88 -5.50
C ARG A 138 4.19 -15.25 -6.72
N LEU A 139 5.08 -14.36 -7.15
CA LEU A 139 5.96 -14.63 -8.29
C LEU A 139 6.87 -15.84 -8.05
N TYR A 140 7.40 -15.99 -6.84
CA TYR A 140 8.16 -17.18 -6.46
C TYR A 140 7.29 -18.45 -6.41
N TYR A 141 6.04 -18.35 -5.94
CA TYR A 141 5.08 -19.45 -5.95
C TYR A 141 4.77 -19.92 -7.38
N ASP A 142 4.55 -18.98 -8.30
CA ASP A 142 4.28 -19.27 -9.71
C ASP A 142 5.47 -19.98 -10.38
N ASN A 143 6.69 -19.78 -9.86
CA ASN A 143 7.91 -20.45 -10.27
C ASN A 143 8.25 -21.71 -9.44
N GLY A 144 7.27 -22.26 -8.72
CA GLY A 144 7.43 -23.51 -7.97
C GLY A 144 8.21 -23.41 -6.67
N ARG A 145 8.45 -22.19 -6.17
CA ARG A 145 9.15 -21.93 -4.91
C ARG A 145 8.15 -21.70 -3.76
N TYR A 146 7.42 -22.74 -3.36
CA TYR A 146 6.32 -22.64 -2.37
C TYR A 146 6.78 -22.35 -0.95
N SER A 147 8.05 -22.54 -0.62
CA SER A 147 8.66 -22.21 0.66
C SER A 147 9.40 -20.87 0.66
N SER A 148 9.23 -20.07 -0.40
CA SER A 148 9.87 -18.77 -0.48
C SER A 148 9.40 -17.81 0.62
N LEU A 149 10.34 -17.04 1.16
CA LEU A 149 10.09 -16.01 2.15
C LEU A 149 10.69 -14.69 1.68
N VAL A 150 9.90 -13.64 1.67
CA VAL A 150 10.35 -12.29 1.36
C VAL A 150 10.23 -11.42 2.61
N LYS A 151 11.35 -10.87 3.05
CA LYS A 151 11.43 -9.94 4.16
C LYS A 151 11.85 -8.57 3.62
N ILE A 152 11.18 -7.52 4.08
CA ILE A 152 11.53 -6.14 3.74
C ILE A 152 11.77 -5.41 5.06
N ASP A 153 13.01 -5.03 5.30
CA ASP A 153 13.41 -4.22 6.43
C ASP A 153 13.45 -2.75 5.99
N GLU A 154 12.91 -1.89 6.84
CA GLU A 154 12.74 -0.46 6.63
C GLU A 154 13.60 0.27 7.64
N LEU A 155 14.58 1.02 7.17
CA LEU A 155 15.48 1.81 8.01
C LEU A 155 15.23 3.29 7.80
N ASP A 156 14.67 3.94 8.84
CA ASP A 156 14.57 5.39 8.90
C ASP A 156 15.96 6.00 9.05
N LEU A 157 16.31 6.90 8.14
CA LEU A 157 17.55 7.65 8.16
C LEU A 157 17.27 9.13 8.50
N ASP A 158 18.32 9.86 8.85
CA ASP A 158 18.23 11.31 9.04
C ASP A 158 17.69 12.01 7.78
N ASN A 159 17.20 13.24 7.94
CA ASN A 159 16.65 14.06 6.87
C ASN A 159 15.42 13.48 6.16
N ASN A 160 14.61 12.70 6.87
CA ASN A 160 13.37 12.11 6.35
C ASN A 160 13.64 11.23 5.11
N LEU A 161 14.69 10.41 5.17
CA LEU A 161 15.07 9.42 4.18
C LEU A 161 14.76 8.01 4.69
N MET A 162 14.51 7.09 3.75
CA MET A 162 14.23 5.68 4.03
C MET A 162 15.13 4.78 3.20
N GLU A 163 15.75 3.79 3.83
CA GLU A 163 16.41 2.70 3.13
C GLU A 163 15.56 1.44 3.21
N LEU A 164 15.40 0.74 2.10
CA LEU A 164 14.68 -0.52 2.00
C LEU A 164 15.67 -1.65 1.75
N SER A 165 15.62 -2.71 2.56
CA SER A 165 16.44 -3.91 2.38
C SER A 165 15.52 -5.12 2.19
N LEU A 166 15.51 -5.66 0.97
CA LEU A 166 14.76 -6.84 0.59
C LEU A 166 15.66 -8.07 0.74
N THR A 167 15.30 -8.97 1.64
CA THR A 167 15.94 -10.27 1.80
C THR A 167 15.00 -11.36 1.32
N ILE A 168 15.46 -12.16 0.35
CA ILE A 168 14.67 -13.20 -0.29
C ILE A 168 15.31 -14.55 0.07
N GLU A 169 14.52 -15.41 0.69
CA GLU A 169 14.85 -16.81 0.90
C GLU A 169 13.98 -17.60 -0.08
N GLU A 170 14.57 -18.03 -1.19
CA GLU A 170 13.79 -18.65 -2.28
C GLU A 170 13.23 -20.02 -1.93
N GLY A 171 13.90 -20.73 -1.00
CA GLY A 171 13.58 -22.10 -0.67
C GLY A 171 13.86 -23.09 -1.81
N ASP A 172 13.54 -24.35 -1.60
CA ASP A 172 13.71 -25.39 -2.60
C ASP A 172 12.60 -25.36 -3.65
N ALA A 173 12.95 -25.65 -4.91
CA ALA A 173 11.95 -25.88 -5.95
C ALA A 173 11.12 -27.13 -5.65
N SER A 174 9.80 -26.99 -5.68
CA SER A 174 8.90 -28.12 -5.50
C SER A 174 8.92 -29.03 -6.72
N LYS A 175 9.26 -30.31 -6.50
CA LYS A 175 9.42 -31.30 -7.56
C LYS A 175 8.26 -32.26 -7.62
N ILE A 176 7.82 -32.57 -8.83
CA ILE A 176 6.78 -33.58 -9.08
C ILE A 176 7.39 -34.97 -8.96
N LYS A 177 7.04 -35.68 -7.89
CA LYS A 177 7.48 -37.09 -7.73
C LYS A 177 6.68 -38.05 -8.60
N GLU A 178 5.37 -37.87 -8.70
CA GLU A 178 4.46 -38.77 -9.39
C GLU A 178 3.22 -38.03 -9.86
N ILE A 179 2.71 -38.42 -11.03
CA ILE A 179 1.40 -37.96 -11.52
C ILE A 179 0.51 -39.22 -11.63
N LYS A 180 -0.62 -39.20 -10.90
CA LYS A 180 -1.67 -40.20 -11.00
C LYS A 180 -2.85 -39.67 -11.77
N ILE A 181 -3.27 -40.37 -12.83
CA ILE A 181 -4.43 -40.03 -13.64
C ILE A 181 -5.53 -41.06 -13.35
N LEU A 182 -6.68 -40.55 -12.90
CA LEU A 182 -7.83 -41.36 -12.53
C LEU A 182 -9.02 -41.01 -13.42
N GLY A 183 -9.87 -42.00 -13.71
CA GLY A 183 -11.11 -41.80 -14.45
C GLY A 183 -10.96 -41.69 -15.97
N ASN A 184 -9.78 -41.87 -16.51
CA ASN A 184 -9.54 -41.85 -17.97
C ASN A 184 -10.14 -43.11 -18.65
N LYS A 185 -11.11 -42.90 -19.54
CA LYS A 185 -11.78 -43.98 -20.28
C LYS A 185 -11.32 -44.07 -21.75
N ASN A 186 -11.15 -42.93 -22.41
CA ASN A 186 -10.89 -42.84 -23.85
C ASN A 186 -9.41 -42.73 -24.22
N PHE A 187 -8.57 -42.26 -23.29
CA PHE A 187 -7.14 -42.13 -23.51
C PHE A 187 -6.36 -42.89 -22.43
N SER A 188 -5.29 -43.54 -22.82
CA SER A 188 -4.42 -44.21 -21.86
C SER A 188 -3.65 -43.16 -21.01
N THR A 189 -3.34 -43.53 -19.76
CA THR A 189 -2.50 -42.70 -18.86
C THR A 189 -1.20 -42.27 -19.53
N ARG A 190 -0.60 -43.12 -20.36
CA ARG A 190 0.64 -42.83 -21.09
C ARG A 190 0.44 -41.71 -22.13
N GLN A 191 -0.67 -41.76 -22.89
CA GLN A 191 -1.00 -40.70 -23.86
C GLN A 191 -1.24 -39.39 -23.19
N ILE A 192 -1.99 -39.34 -22.08
CA ILE A 192 -2.22 -38.10 -21.33
C ILE A 192 -0.92 -37.55 -20.79
N LYS A 193 -0.08 -38.39 -20.14
CA LYS A 193 1.23 -37.95 -19.62
C LYS A 193 2.17 -37.43 -20.70
N SER A 194 2.10 -37.97 -21.94
CA SER A 194 2.94 -37.52 -23.04
C SER A 194 2.60 -36.10 -23.54
N LEU A 195 1.38 -35.61 -23.26
CA LEU A 195 0.92 -34.24 -23.58
C LEU A 195 1.21 -33.23 -22.49
N MET A 196 1.62 -33.68 -21.29
CA MET A 196 1.91 -32.79 -20.17
C MET A 196 3.29 -32.19 -20.32
N LYS A 197 3.39 -30.87 -20.12
CA LYS A 197 4.67 -30.11 -20.13
C LYS A 197 5.51 -30.41 -18.89
N SER A 198 4.86 -30.65 -17.75
CA SER A 198 5.50 -30.95 -16.47
C SER A 198 5.29 -32.40 -16.05
N GLY A 199 6.24 -33.01 -15.37
CA GLY A 199 6.17 -34.37 -14.90
C GLY A 199 7.39 -34.79 -14.09
N PRO A 200 7.37 -36.01 -13.51
CA PRO A 200 8.52 -36.52 -12.77
C PRO A 200 9.76 -36.59 -13.65
N LYS A 201 10.90 -36.21 -13.10
CA LYS A 201 12.20 -36.30 -13.78
C LYS A 201 12.69 -37.72 -13.77
N TYR A 202 13.11 -38.21 -14.93
CA TYR A 202 13.74 -39.53 -15.04
C TYR A 202 15.27 -39.36 -14.88
N TRP A 203 15.94 -40.40 -14.43
CA TRP A 203 17.38 -40.38 -14.14
C TRP A 203 18.27 -39.97 -15.32
N PHE A 204 17.80 -40.06 -16.55
CA PHE A 204 18.51 -39.67 -17.76
C PHE A 204 18.19 -38.23 -18.24
N GLU A 205 17.23 -37.54 -17.61
CA GLU A 205 16.86 -36.16 -17.93
C GLU A 205 17.58 -35.15 -17.02
N VAL A 206 18.93 -35.24 -16.92
CA VAL A 206 19.74 -34.49 -15.96
C VAL A 206 19.63 -32.95 -16.17
N TRP A 207 19.37 -32.54 -17.40
CA TRP A 207 19.33 -31.12 -17.80
C TRP A 207 17.92 -30.55 -17.98
N SER A 208 16.89 -31.24 -17.52
CA SER A 208 15.49 -30.83 -17.71
C SER A 208 14.87 -30.34 -16.40
N ASP A 209 14.20 -29.20 -16.43
CA ASP A 209 13.41 -28.65 -15.31
C ASP A 209 11.95 -29.10 -15.35
N LYS A 210 11.65 -30.19 -16.07
CA LYS A 210 10.32 -30.75 -16.26
C LYS A 210 9.65 -31.20 -14.95
N ASP A 211 10.44 -31.49 -13.93
CA ASP A 211 9.99 -31.90 -12.60
C ASP A 211 9.59 -30.73 -11.71
N ILE A 212 9.88 -29.49 -12.09
CA ILE A 212 9.45 -28.30 -11.35
C ILE A 212 7.96 -28.11 -11.59
N TYR A 213 7.18 -28.06 -10.52
CA TYR A 213 5.77 -27.73 -10.61
C TYR A 213 5.60 -26.25 -10.91
N ASN A 214 4.95 -25.94 -12.04
CA ASN A 214 4.56 -24.59 -12.41
C ASN A 214 3.04 -24.57 -12.58
N SER A 215 2.38 -23.59 -11.97
CA SER A 215 0.92 -23.46 -11.96
C SER A 215 0.34 -22.75 -13.19
N THR A 216 1.19 -22.32 -14.15
CA THR A 216 0.76 -21.65 -15.40
C THR A 216 0.42 -22.60 -16.53
#